data_be017796dc971d843190157c280c62f0
#
_entry.id   be017796dc971d843190157c280c62f0
#
_cell.length_a   1.000
_cell.length_b   1.000
_cell.length_c   1.000
_cell.angle_alpha   90.00
_cell.angle_beta   90.00
_cell.angle_gamma   90.00
#
_symmetry.space_group_name_H-M   'P 1'
#
loop_
_entity.id
_entity.type
_entity.pdbx_description
1 polymer ?
#
loop_
_entity_poly.entity_id
_entity_poly.type
_entity_poly.pdbx_seq_one_letter_code
_entity_poly.pdbx_strand_id
1 'polypeptide(L)'
;GVTSLEQPVPHSQVEGLAEVRKDLDVLLMLDESLCSLSDARRAIERATCDLFNIRLSKCGGFLNSLRVAALAHQAGLGYQLGCQVGETGILSAAGRHFATSVADIRYLEGSFDRYLVSERLTVEDLTFGRGGYAGELPGPGLGGARKWPSPCWPLRRVSRNLSL
;
A
#
# COMPACT_ATOMS: atom_id res chain seq x y z
N GLY A 1 18.15 3.86 16.95
CA GLY A 1 18.81 3.94 15.64
C GLY A 1 17.85 3.68 14.50
N VAL A 2 18.28 3.87 13.27
CA VAL A 2 17.52 3.53 12.07
C VAL A 2 17.50 2.00 11.93
N THR A 3 16.34 1.42 11.61
CA THR A 3 16.15 -0.03 11.48
C THR A 3 15.90 -0.48 10.04
N SER A 4 15.46 0.45 9.20
CA SER A 4 15.22 0.18 7.78
C SER A 4 15.42 1.43 6.93
N LEU A 5 15.78 1.24 5.67
CA LEU A 5 15.85 2.25 4.62
C LEU A 5 14.82 1.90 3.54
N GLU A 6 13.92 2.83 3.28
CA GLU A 6 12.91 2.70 2.23
C GLU A 6 13.43 3.30 0.94
N GLN A 7 13.54 2.49 -0.09
CA GLN A 7 13.92 2.77 -1.47
C GLN A 7 14.89 3.95 -1.65
N PRO A 8 16.15 3.83 -1.20
CA PRO A 8 17.10 4.95 -1.21
C PRO A 8 17.60 5.33 -2.62
N VAL A 9 17.11 4.64 -3.64
CA VAL A 9 17.51 4.86 -5.04
C VAL A 9 16.27 4.97 -5.94
N PRO A 10 16.36 5.65 -7.09
CA PRO A 10 15.29 5.67 -8.07
C PRO A 10 15.04 4.28 -8.68
N HIS A 11 13.84 4.07 -9.21
CA HIS A 11 13.43 2.80 -9.83
C HIS A 11 14.44 2.23 -10.83
N SER A 12 15.06 3.10 -11.63
CA SER A 12 16.05 2.69 -12.64
C SER A 12 17.34 2.10 -12.06
N GLN A 13 17.59 2.26 -10.77
CA GLN A 13 18.82 1.81 -10.11
C GLN A 13 18.56 0.72 -9.06
N VAL A 14 17.33 0.24 -8.94
CA VAL A 14 16.91 -0.71 -7.89
C VAL A 14 17.70 -2.03 -7.91
N GLU A 15 18.19 -2.45 -9.08
CA GLU A 15 18.98 -3.67 -9.19
C GLU A 15 20.34 -3.57 -8.49
N GLY A 16 20.90 -2.37 -8.39
CA GLY A 16 22.13 -2.11 -7.64
C GLY A 16 21.98 -2.27 -6.12
N LEU A 17 20.76 -2.29 -5.61
CA LEU A 17 20.51 -2.50 -4.18
C LEU A 17 20.96 -3.87 -3.69
N ALA A 18 21.08 -4.87 -4.56
CA ALA A 18 21.58 -6.19 -4.19
C ALA A 18 23.02 -6.14 -3.66
N GLU A 19 23.84 -5.25 -4.21
CA GLU A 19 25.22 -5.05 -3.72
C GLU A 19 25.23 -4.18 -2.46
N VAL A 20 24.51 -3.08 -2.47
CA VAL A 20 24.41 -2.16 -1.32
C VAL A 20 23.91 -2.88 -0.07
N ARG A 21 22.94 -3.78 -0.22
CA ARG A 21 22.34 -4.56 0.87
C ARG A 21 23.38 -5.40 1.64
N LYS A 22 24.42 -5.89 0.99
CA LYS A 22 25.44 -6.74 1.62
C LYS A 22 26.25 -6.01 2.68
N ASP A 23 26.40 -4.71 2.52
CA ASP A 23 27.22 -3.85 3.37
C ASP A 23 26.41 -3.03 4.39
N LEU A 24 25.10 -3.27 4.47
CA LEU A 24 24.22 -2.53 5.37
C LEU A 24 23.81 -3.34 6.59
N ASP A 25 23.90 -2.72 7.76
CA ASP A 25 23.37 -3.25 9.03
C ASP A 25 21.88 -2.92 9.25
N VAL A 26 21.20 -2.34 8.24
CA VAL A 26 19.79 -1.98 8.28
C VAL A 26 19.03 -2.65 7.13
N LEU A 27 17.74 -2.91 7.35
CA LEU A 27 16.93 -3.57 6.34
C LEU A 27 16.60 -2.65 5.18
N LEU A 28 16.73 -3.13 3.95
CA LEU A 28 16.28 -2.43 2.75
C LEU A 28 14.85 -2.77 2.42
N MET A 29 14.03 -1.75 2.18
CA MET A 29 12.63 -1.86 1.79
C MET A 29 12.44 -1.34 0.36
N LEU A 30 11.72 -2.08 -0.47
CA LEU A 30 11.25 -1.59 -1.76
C LEU A 30 9.88 -0.96 -1.63
N ASP A 31 9.70 0.21 -2.26
CA ASP A 31 8.41 0.91 -2.35
C ASP A 31 8.01 1.15 -3.81
N GLU A 32 8.42 2.24 -4.44
CA GLU A 32 7.96 2.62 -5.79
C GLU A 32 8.32 1.58 -6.86
N SER A 33 9.31 0.75 -6.60
CA SER A 33 9.72 -0.34 -7.50
C SER A 33 8.93 -1.64 -7.31
N LEU A 34 7.98 -1.67 -6.37
CA LEU A 34 7.12 -2.81 -6.07
C LEU A 34 5.67 -2.49 -6.46
N CYS A 35 5.32 -2.63 -7.72
CA CYS A 35 3.96 -2.35 -8.23
C CYS A 35 3.19 -3.60 -8.65
N SER A 36 3.86 -4.73 -8.80
CA SER A 36 3.28 -5.95 -9.35
C SER A 36 3.92 -7.22 -8.79
N LEU A 37 3.27 -8.37 -9.07
CA LEU A 37 3.85 -9.69 -8.78
C LEU A 37 5.15 -9.94 -9.53
N SER A 38 5.30 -9.39 -10.74
CA SER A 38 6.55 -9.52 -11.51
C SER A 38 7.69 -8.74 -10.85
N ASP A 39 7.40 -7.56 -10.30
CA ASP A 39 8.40 -6.80 -9.56
C ASP A 39 8.81 -7.51 -8.28
N ALA A 40 7.84 -8.08 -7.55
CA ALA A 40 8.09 -8.86 -6.35
C ALA A 40 9.00 -10.07 -6.64
N ARG A 41 8.71 -10.83 -7.70
CA ARG A 41 9.54 -11.98 -8.10
C ARG A 41 10.95 -11.54 -8.47
N ARG A 42 11.09 -10.50 -9.28
CA ARG A 42 12.39 -9.95 -9.67
C ARG A 42 13.20 -9.50 -8.46
N ALA A 43 12.57 -8.84 -7.50
CA ALA A 43 13.22 -8.40 -6.28
C ALA A 43 13.75 -9.58 -5.45
N ILE A 44 12.96 -10.65 -5.33
CA ILE A 44 13.34 -11.89 -4.65
C ILE A 44 14.50 -12.57 -5.38
N GLU A 45 14.37 -12.79 -6.70
CA GLU A 45 15.38 -13.44 -7.53
C GLU A 45 16.74 -12.73 -7.49
N ARG A 46 16.72 -11.40 -7.43
CA ARG A 46 17.92 -10.57 -7.40
C ARG A 46 18.37 -10.18 -5.99
N ALA A 47 17.64 -10.58 -4.98
CA ALA A 47 17.94 -10.27 -3.58
C ALA A 47 18.13 -8.78 -3.30
N THR A 48 17.31 -7.91 -3.90
CA THR A 48 17.46 -6.45 -3.85
C THR A 48 16.96 -5.82 -2.57
N CYS A 49 16.21 -6.55 -1.72
CA CYS A 49 15.63 -6.01 -0.49
C CYS A 49 15.39 -7.08 0.57
N ASP A 50 15.07 -6.61 1.77
CA ASP A 50 14.65 -7.40 2.93
C ASP A 50 13.15 -7.27 3.20
N LEU A 51 12.56 -6.15 2.77
CA LEU A 51 11.18 -5.77 3.06
C LEU A 51 10.47 -5.29 1.79
N PHE A 52 9.17 -5.55 1.73
CA PHE A 52 8.25 -5.00 0.76
C PHE A 52 7.34 -3.95 1.39
N ASN A 53 7.25 -2.75 0.82
CA ASN A 53 6.20 -1.80 1.14
C ASN A 53 4.98 -2.08 0.25
N ILE A 54 3.98 -2.76 0.79
CA ILE A 54 2.75 -3.11 0.08
C ILE A 54 1.74 -1.97 0.27
N ARG A 55 1.37 -1.30 -0.81
CA ARG A 55 0.28 -0.31 -0.83
C ARG A 55 -0.82 -0.84 -1.75
N LEU A 56 -2.04 -0.98 -1.25
CA LEU A 56 -3.16 -1.56 -2.01
C LEU A 56 -3.39 -0.84 -3.33
N SER A 57 -3.30 0.49 -3.33
CA SER A 57 -3.46 1.33 -4.51
C SER A 57 -2.37 1.09 -5.57
N LYS A 58 -1.14 0.89 -5.14
CA LYS A 58 0.02 0.68 -6.00
C LYS A 58 0.13 -0.76 -6.51
N CYS A 59 -0.16 -1.74 -5.65
CA CYS A 59 0.02 -3.16 -5.95
C CYS A 59 -1.20 -3.80 -6.65
N GLY A 60 -2.19 -3.01 -7.08
CA GLY A 60 -3.33 -3.49 -7.85
C GLY A 60 -4.47 -4.07 -7.01
N GLY A 61 -4.71 -3.51 -5.82
CA GLY A 61 -5.82 -3.86 -4.94
C GLY A 61 -5.58 -5.11 -4.10
N PHE A 62 -6.64 -5.60 -3.44
CA PHE A 62 -6.57 -6.67 -2.44
C PHE A 62 -5.89 -7.95 -2.93
N LEU A 63 -6.40 -8.53 -4.02
CA LEU A 63 -5.96 -9.86 -4.45
C LEU A 63 -4.47 -9.87 -4.84
N ASN A 64 -4.01 -8.85 -5.54
CA ASN A 64 -2.61 -8.78 -5.91
C ASN A 64 -1.73 -8.50 -4.69
N SER A 65 -2.16 -7.62 -3.79
CA SER A 65 -1.43 -7.34 -2.55
C SER A 65 -1.31 -8.58 -1.66
N LEU A 66 -2.38 -9.40 -1.54
CA LEU A 66 -2.32 -10.68 -0.82
C LEU A 66 -1.34 -11.66 -1.47
N ARG A 67 -1.29 -11.71 -2.81
CA ARG A 67 -0.31 -12.55 -3.53
C ARG A 67 1.13 -12.05 -3.33
N VAL A 68 1.35 -10.73 -3.29
CA VAL A 68 2.66 -10.14 -3.00
C VAL A 68 3.08 -10.47 -1.56
N ALA A 69 2.18 -10.34 -0.58
CA ALA A 69 2.45 -10.71 0.81
C ALA A 69 2.79 -12.21 0.95
N ALA A 70 2.04 -13.07 0.26
CA ALA A 70 2.33 -14.51 0.25
C ALA A 70 3.69 -14.83 -0.37
N LEU A 71 4.08 -14.15 -1.45
CA LEU A 71 5.41 -14.29 -2.05
C LEU A 71 6.51 -13.83 -1.09
N ALA A 72 6.33 -12.68 -0.42
CA ALA A 72 7.27 -12.20 0.58
C ALA A 72 7.49 -13.24 1.69
N HIS A 73 6.40 -13.72 2.27
CA HIS A 73 6.44 -14.73 3.33
C HIS A 73 7.17 -16.02 2.87
N GLN A 74 6.84 -16.55 1.67
CA GLN A 74 7.49 -17.73 1.11
C GLN A 74 9.00 -17.54 0.87
N ALA A 75 9.41 -16.32 0.56
CA ALA A 75 10.82 -15.97 0.35
C ALA A 75 11.55 -15.57 1.64
N GLY A 76 10.89 -15.57 2.79
CA GLY A 76 11.47 -15.14 4.06
C GLY A 76 11.70 -13.64 4.17
N LEU A 77 11.03 -12.83 3.31
CA LEU A 77 11.05 -11.37 3.37
C LEU A 77 9.96 -10.87 4.32
N GLY A 78 10.26 -9.77 5.02
CA GLY A 78 9.23 -9.03 5.74
C GLY A 78 8.43 -8.11 4.82
N TYR A 79 7.36 -7.54 5.35
CA TYR A 79 6.62 -6.50 4.63
C TYR A 79 5.94 -5.52 5.57
N GLN A 80 5.69 -4.36 5.03
CA GLN A 80 4.92 -3.27 5.61
C GLN A 80 3.62 -3.12 4.82
N LEU A 81 2.53 -2.76 5.50
CA LEU A 81 1.40 -2.15 4.84
C LEU A 81 1.62 -0.64 4.84
N GLY A 82 1.88 -0.09 3.66
CA GLY A 82 2.02 1.35 3.46
C GLY A 82 0.74 2.01 2.95
N CYS A 83 0.75 3.33 2.92
CA CYS A 83 -0.32 4.15 2.36
C CYS A 83 0.24 5.18 1.38
N GLN A 84 -0.59 5.64 0.44
CA GLN A 84 -0.26 6.79 -0.39
C GLN A 84 -0.55 8.09 0.36
N VAL A 85 0.23 9.11 0.07
CA VAL A 85 -0.07 10.48 0.49
C VAL A 85 -1.42 10.89 -0.11
N GLY A 86 -2.38 11.27 0.71
CA GLY A 86 -3.72 11.64 0.26
C GLY A 86 -4.69 10.47 0.04
N GLU A 87 -4.37 9.26 0.48
CA GLU A 87 -5.37 8.19 0.58
C GLU A 87 -6.55 8.64 1.46
N THR A 88 -7.75 8.32 1.02
CA THR A 88 -8.97 8.66 1.77
C THR A 88 -9.40 7.52 2.69
N GLY A 89 -10.40 7.77 3.54
CA GLY A 89 -10.95 6.77 4.45
C GLY A 89 -11.35 5.45 3.79
N ILE A 90 -11.71 5.44 2.50
CA ILE A 90 -12.01 4.22 1.75
C ILE A 90 -10.79 3.29 1.68
N LEU A 91 -9.62 3.83 1.33
CA LEU A 91 -8.39 3.04 1.29
C LEU A 91 -7.86 2.73 2.70
N SER A 92 -8.08 3.63 3.67
CA SER A 92 -7.78 3.33 5.08
C SER A 92 -8.56 2.12 5.59
N ALA A 93 -9.87 2.05 5.28
CA ALA A 93 -10.69 0.89 5.63
C ALA A 93 -10.18 -0.38 4.93
N ALA A 94 -9.88 -0.28 3.64
CA ALA A 94 -9.32 -1.39 2.88
C ALA A 94 -7.98 -1.88 3.48
N GLY A 95 -7.09 -0.96 3.84
CA GLY A 95 -5.83 -1.28 4.51
C GLY A 95 -6.03 -2.02 5.83
N ARG A 96 -7.01 -1.62 6.66
CA ARG A 96 -7.34 -2.33 7.91
C ARG A 96 -7.78 -3.77 7.65
N HIS A 97 -8.65 -4.00 6.67
CA HIS A 97 -9.06 -5.36 6.29
C HIS A 97 -7.89 -6.18 5.77
N PHE A 98 -7.01 -5.58 4.98
CA PHE A 98 -5.78 -6.26 4.56
C PHE A 98 -4.91 -6.63 5.77
N ALA A 99 -4.67 -5.69 6.68
CA ALA A 99 -3.83 -5.91 7.85
C ALA A 99 -4.33 -7.04 8.76
N THR A 100 -5.66 -7.20 8.88
CA THR A 100 -6.26 -8.30 9.65
C THR A 100 -6.32 -9.63 8.90
N SER A 101 -6.07 -9.62 7.59
CA SER A 101 -6.14 -10.81 6.73
C SER A 101 -4.80 -11.49 6.50
N VAL A 102 -3.71 -10.86 6.90
CA VAL A 102 -2.34 -11.37 6.72
C VAL A 102 -1.61 -11.40 8.06
N ALA A 103 -0.64 -12.31 8.18
CA ALA A 103 0.24 -12.39 9.34
C ALA A 103 1.54 -11.63 9.11
N ASP A 104 2.28 -11.38 10.18
CA ASP A 104 3.69 -10.95 10.16
C ASP A 104 3.96 -9.60 9.48
N ILE A 105 2.97 -8.68 9.49
CA ILE A 105 3.21 -7.29 9.09
C ILE A 105 4.23 -6.69 10.07
N ARG A 106 5.36 -6.23 9.54
CA ARG A 106 6.43 -5.67 10.37
C ARG A 106 6.17 -4.23 10.75
N TYR A 107 5.63 -3.45 9.82
CA TYR A 107 5.27 -2.05 10.02
C TYR A 107 3.90 -1.78 9.40
N LEU A 108 3.17 -0.86 10.01
CA LEU A 108 1.83 -0.48 9.58
C LEU A 108 1.76 1.06 9.53
N GLU A 109 1.52 1.59 8.34
CA GLU A 109 1.25 3.00 8.15
C GLU A 109 -0.25 3.28 8.16
N GLY A 110 -0.61 4.42 8.70
CA GLY A 110 -1.96 4.95 8.62
C GLY A 110 -2.10 5.99 7.53
N SER A 111 -3.33 6.39 7.23
CA SER A 111 -3.58 7.43 6.24
C SER A 111 -3.38 8.83 6.82
N PHE A 112 -2.97 9.75 5.95
CA PHE A 112 -2.77 11.17 6.22
C PHE A 112 -3.90 12.05 5.73
N ASP A 113 -5.04 11.48 5.30
CA ASP A 113 -6.14 12.19 4.67
C ASP A 113 -6.63 13.37 5.49
N ARG A 114 -6.73 13.25 6.82
CA ARG A 114 -7.17 14.34 7.71
C ARG A 114 -6.31 15.59 7.65
N TYR A 115 -5.07 15.49 7.18
CA TYR A 115 -4.11 16.59 7.09
C TYR A 115 -3.96 17.12 5.66
N LEU A 116 -4.37 16.36 4.66
CA LEU A 116 -4.08 16.62 3.25
C LEU A 116 -5.33 16.80 2.40
N VAL A 117 -6.46 16.25 2.82
CA VAL A 117 -7.71 16.26 2.06
C VAL A 117 -8.70 17.19 2.74
N SER A 118 -9.24 18.16 2.00
CA SER A 118 -10.20 19.13 2.52
C SER A 118 -11.56 18.52 2.86
N GLU A 119 -11.95 17.43 2.19
CA GLU A 119 -13.20 16.71 2.42
C GLU A 119 -12.97 15.21 2.57
N ARG A 120 -13.61 14.62 3.58
CA ARG A 120 -13.65 13.17 3.75
C ARG A 120 -14.68 12.55 2.81
N LEU A 121 -14.33 11.42 2.21
CA LEU A 121 -15.25 10.62 1.38
C LEU A 121 -16.07 9.62 2.20
N THR A 122 -15.76 9.46 3.47
CA THR A 122 -16.48 8.59 4.42
C THR A 122 -17.17 9.41 5.50
N VAL A 123 -18.27 8.89 6.03
CA VAL A 123 -19.00 9.51 7.15
C VAL A 123 -18.14 9.41 8.41
N GLU A 124 -17.58 8.24 8.66
CA GLU A 124 -16.73 7.94 9.79
C GLU A 124 -15.30 8.49 9.58
N ASP A 125 -14.65 8.83 10.67
CA ASP A 125 -13.20 9.05 10.68
C ASP A 125 -12.49 7.69 10.72
N LEU A 126 -11.97 7.29 9.58
CA LEU A 126 -11.28 6.01 9.43
C LEU A 126 -9.75 6.12 9.55
N THR A 127 -9.26 7.28 9.96
CA THR A 127 -7.83 7.48 10.24
C THR A 127 -7.41 6.69 11.48
N PHE A 128 -6.12 6.38 11.55
CA PHE A 128 -5.54 5.76 12.74
C PHE A 128 -5.44 6.78 13.87
N GLY A 129 -5.74 6.34 15.08
CA GLY A 129 -5.60 7.13 16.29
C GLY A 129 -4.17 7.16 16.81
N ARG A 130 -4.02 7.69 18.02
CA ARG A 130 -2.73 7.77 18.72
C ARG A 130 -2.12 6.36 18.86
N GLY A 131 -0.83 6.23 18.55
CA GLY A 131 -0.11 4.96 18.62
C GLY A 131 -0.44 3.97 17.48
N GLY A 132 -1.09 4.42 16.41
CA GLY A 132 -1.44 3.58 15.27
C GLY A 132 -2.64 2.66 15.51
N TYR A 133 -3.39 2.87 16.59
CA TYR A 133 -4.58 2.07 16.87
C TYR A 133 -5.75 2.48 15.97
N ALA A 134 -6.51 1.49 15.53
CA ALA A 134 -7.75 1.68 14.79
C ALA A 134 -8.80 0.68 15.29
N GLY A 135 -10.02 1.16 15.50
CA GLY A 135 -11.15 0.33 15.94
C GLY A 135 -11.61 -0.64 14.86
N GLU A 136 -12.48 -1.57 15.25
CA GLU A 136 -13.16 -2.46 14.31
C GLU A 136 -13.98 -1.66 13.29
N LEU A 137 -14.16 -2.24 12.11
CA LEU A 137 -15.01 -1.72 11.05
C LEU A 137 -16.26 -2.60 10.97
N PRO A 138 -17.32 -2.27 11.72
CA PRO A 138 -18.56 -3.05 11.69
C PRO A 138 -19.30 -2.81 10.36
N GLY A 139 -19.94 -3.86 9.88
CA GLY A 139 -20.82 -3.77 8.72
C GLY A 139 -20.29 -4.47 7.47
N PRO A 140 -21.08 -4.51 6.41
CA PRO A 140 -20.73 -5.21 5.18
C PRO A 140 -19.70 -4.42 4.35
N GLY A 141 -18.98 -5.14 3.49
CA GLY A 141 -17.97 -4.56 2.61
C GLY A 141 -16.76 -4.04 3.38
N LEU A 142 -16.45 -2.75 3.24
CA LEU A 142 -15.35 -2.10 3.95
C LEU A 142 -15.72 -1.60 5.35
N GLY A 143 -16.97 -1.79 5.79
CA GLY A 143 -17.40 -1.41 7.13
C GLY A 143 -17.61 0.10 7.36
N GLY A 144 -17.34 0.95 6.37
CA GLY A 144 -17.54 2.38 6.42
C GLY A 144 -18.66 2.86 5.51
N ALA A 145 -19.45 3.85 5.93
CA ALA A 145 -20.47 4.47 5.12
C ALA A 145 -19.86 5.57 4.22
N ARG A 146 -20.30 5.62 2.97
CA ARG A 146 -19.91 6.74 2.07
C ARG A 146 -20.67 8.01 2.45
N LYS A 147 -19.98 9.13 2.43
CA LYS A 147 -20.56 10.45 2.72
C LYS A 147 -21.54 10.91 1.64
N TRP A 148 -21.46 10.36 0.44
CA TRP A 148 -22.24 10.77 -0.72
C TRP A 148 -23.34 9.75 -1.02
N PRO A 149 -24.58 10.19 -1.25
CA PRO A 149 -25.64 9.29 -1.67
C PRO A 149 -25.22 8.61 -2.97
N SER A 150 -25.69 7.38 -3.16
CA SER A 150 -25.40 6.57 -4.36
C SER A 150 -25.58 7.37 -5.63
N PRO A 151 -24.67 7.33 -6.49
CA PRO A 151 -24.41 8.34 -7.43
C PRO A 151 -24.89 7.97 -8.75
N CYS A 152 -25.44 8.83 -9.30
CA CYS A 152 -25.03 9.12 -10.65
C CYS A 152 -23.74 9.95 -10.61
N TRP A 153 -22.59 9.33 -10.50
CA TRP A 153 -21.43 9.89 -11.13
C TRP A 153 -21.83 9.99 -12.60
N PRO A 154 -22.06 11.20 -13.15
CA PRO A 154 -22.32 11.30 -14.56
C PRO A 154 -21.06 10.78 -15.24
N LEU A 155 -21.16 9.56 -15.78
CA LEU A 155 -20.20 9.09 -16.76
C LEU A 155 -20.33 10.15 -17.88
N ARG A 156 -19.49 11.17 -17.83
CA ARG A 156 -19.32 12.04 -18.98
C ARG A 156 -18.92 11.09 -20.09
N ARG A 157 -19.87 10.83 -21.01
CA ARG A 157 -19.54 10.18 -22.27
C ARG A 157 -18.43 11.02 -22.86
N VAL A 158 -17.21 10.50 -22.81
CA VAL A 158 -16.13 10.99 -23.66
C VAL A 158 -16.60 10.65 -25.07
N SER A 159 -17.23 11.60 -25.72
CA SER A 159 -17.52 11.53 -27.15
C SER A 159 -16.16 11.43 -27.83
N ARG A 160 -15.81 10.22 -28.26
CA ARG A 160 -14.70 10.04 -29.16
C ARG A 160 -15.12 10.63 -30.52
N ASN A 161 -14.84 11.89 -30.74
CA ASN A 161 -14.73 12.40 -32.08
C ASN A 161 -13.41 11.86 -32.66
N LEU A 162 -13.47 10.65 -33.18
CA LEU A 162 -12.51 10.17 -34.17
C LEU A 162 -13.04 10.63 -35.53
N SER A 163 -12.66 11.82 -35.95
CA SER A 163 -12.68 12.19 -37.37
C SER A 163 -11.48 11.48 -38.04
N LEU A 164 -11.83 10.64 -39.01
CA LEU A 164 -10.93 10.06 -39.99
C LEU A 164 -10.28 11.13 -40.87
#